data_878e1cfc4058a61aac39680552491905
#
_entry.id   878e1cfc4058a61aac39680552491905
#
_cell.length_a   1.000
_cell.length_b   1.000
_cell.length_c   1.000
_cell.angle_alpha   90.00
_cell.angle_beta   90.00
_cell.angle_gamma   90.00
#
_symmetry.space_group_name_H-M   'P 1'
#
loop_
_entity.id
_entity.type
_entity.pdbx_description
1 polymer ?
#
loop_
_entity_poly.entity_id
_entity_poly.type
_entity_poly.pdbx_seq_one_letter_code
_entity_poly.pdbx_strand_id
1 'polypeptide(L)'
;VTCRACDTSHWLDAKPCAGALVSRGGKLLLVRRAHEPWKGAWDLPGGFCAPREHPREAAAREVREETALEVQVGAIVGMWIDSYAPDGPGADKVTLNIYFNATIAGENETRPDSPDVAEIGWFAAEQLPQPLAFPGHLPEVLQAWRAAQERAPRPSSVTSRTALLRTPEPTL
;
A
#
# COMPACT_ATOMS: atom_id res chain seq x y z
N VAL A 1 13.37 23.23 18.73
CA VAL A 1 14.56 24.09 18.67
C VAL A 1 14.10 25.52 18.51
N THR A 2 14.56 26.42 19.37
CA THR A 2 14.23 27.85 19.28
C THR A 2 15.31 28.60 18.49
N CYS A 3 14.88 29.36 17.47
CA CYS A 3 15.78 30.19 16.68
C CYS A 3 16.30 31.35 17.56
N ARG A 4 17.60 31.52 17.66
CA ARG A 4 18.22 32.58 18.47
C ARG A 4 18.10 33.98 17.87
N ALA A 5 17.72 34.08 16.58
CA ALA A 5 17.62 35.35 15.89
C ALA A 5 16.21 35.95 15.95
N CYS A 6 15.14 35.15 16.09
CA CYS A 6 13.75 35.59 16.03
C CYS A 6 12.84 34.92 17.08
N ASP A 7 13.40 34.17 18.02
CA ASP A 7 12.70 33.44 19.08
C ASP A 7 11.59 32.45 18.60
N THR A 8 11.51 32.18 17.30
CA THR A 8 10.57 31.20 16.75
C THR A 8 10.98 29.79 17.17
N SER A 9 10.07 29.06 17.78
CA SER A 9 10.27 27.64 18.10
C SER A 9 9.92 26.76 16.90
N HIS A 10 10.87 25.90 16.52
CA HIS A 10 10.68 24.84 15.52
C HIS A 10 10.60 23.51 16.25
N TRP A 11 9.53 22.79 16.01
CA TRP A 11 9.36 21.43 16.53
C TRP A 11 9.92 20.43 15.51
N LEU A 12 10.65 19.44 16.00
CA LEU A 12 11.17 18.32 15.17
C LEU A 12 10.15 17.18 15.23
N ASP A 13 9.06 17.38 14.51
CA ASP A 13 7.96 16.41 14.49
C ASP A 13 8.12 15.42 13.34
N ALA A 14 7.77 14.15 13.59
CA ALA A 14 7.66 13.17 12.53
C ALA A 14 6.53 13.57 11.57
N LYS A 15 6.81 13.59 10.27
CA LYS A 15 5.79 13.89 9.27
C LYS A 15 4.86 12.69 9.07
N PRO A 16 3.53 12.86 9.17
CA PRO A 16 2.61 11.76 8.92
C PRO A 16 2.59 11.39 7.45
N CYS A 17 2.74 10.09 7.19
CA CYS A 17 2.58 9.45 5.90
C CYS A 17 1.53 8.35 6.01
N ALA A 18 0.79 8.11 4.95
CA ALA A 18 -0.18 7.03 4.90
C ALA A 18 -0.06 6.25 3.60
N GLY A 19 -0.13 4.93 3.69
CA GLY A 19 -0.08 4.02 2.56
C GLY A 19 -1.05 2.87 2.69
N ALA A 20 -1.25 2.13 1.60
CA ALA A 20 -2.21 1.05 1.54
C ALA A 20 -1.62 -0.25 1.01
N LEU A 21 -1.97 -1.35 1.69
CA LEU A 21 -1.77 -2.72 1.23
C LEU A 21 -2.98 -3.13 0.39
N VAL A 22 -2.92 -2.84 -0.91
CA VAL A 22 -3.98 -3.19 -1.85
C VAL A 22 -3.78 -4.61 -2.32
N SER A 23 -4.70 -5.51 -1.99
CA SER A 23 -4.60 -6.93 -2.33
C SER A 23 -5.67 -7.36 -3.33
N ARG A 24 -5.28 -8.19 -4.31
CA ARG A 24 -6.18 -8.82 -5.29
C ARG A 24 -5.68 -10.22 -5.65
N GLY A 25 -6.54 -11.23 -5.47
CA GLY A 25 -6.22 -12.61 -5.80
C GLY A 25 -4.97 -13.16 -5.10
N GLY A 26 -4.74 -12.79 -3.85
CA GLY A 26 -3.56 -13.20 -3.06
C GLY A 26 -2.26 -12.46 -3.43
N LYS A 27 -2.33 -11.47 -4.34
CA LYS A 27 -1.20 -10.63 -4.72
C LYS A 27 -1.33 -9.23 -4.12
N LEU A 28 -0.20 -8.61 -3.84
CA LEU A 28 -0.04 -7.26 -3.34
C LEU A 28 0.37 -6.32 -4.46
N LEU A 29 -0.25 -5.14 -4.51
CA LEU A 29 0.14 -4.06 -5.40
C LEU A 29 1.38 -3.36 -4.85
N LEU A 30 2.41 -3.23 -5.68
CA LEU A 30 3.56 -2.38 -5.41
C LEU A 30 3.78 -1.41 -6.56
N VAL A 31 4.36 -0.26 -6.24
CA VAL A 31 4.78 0.78 -7.18
C VAL A 31 6.29 0.87 -7.19
N ARG A 32 6.90 1.13 -8.35
CA ARG A 32 8.33 1.37 -8.47
C ARG A 32 8.60 2.86 -8.50
N ARG A 33 9.43 3.34 -7.59
CA ARG A 33 9.72 4.78 -7.43
C ARG A 33 10.48 5.34 -8.64
N ALA A 34 10.01 6.47 -9.17
CA ALA A 34 10.66 7.17 -10.28
C ALA A 34 11.76 8.14 -9.82
N HIS A 35 11.71 8.61 -8.57
CA HIS A 35 12.58 9.66 -8.02
C HIS A 35 13.25 9.26 -6.71
N GLU A 36 14.31 10.00 -6.35
CA GLU A 36 14.94 9.91 -5.04
C GLU A 36 13.99 10.41 -3.91
N PRO A 37 14.14 9.94 -2.70
CA PRO A 37 15.01 8.84 -2.28
C PRO A 37 14.47 7.48 -2.77
N TRP A 38 15.36 6.50 -2.87
CA TRP A 38 15.03 5.12 -3.26
C TRP A 38 14.56 4.95 -4.72
N LYS A 39 15.04 5.78 -5.63
CA LYS A 39 14.73 5.64 -7.07
C LYS A 39 14.98 4.21 -7.57
N GLY A 40 13.98 3.66 -8.27
CA GLY A 40 14.01 2.31 -8.84
C GLY A 40 13.69 1.19 -7.85
N ALA A 41 13.55 1.49 -6.56
CA ALA A 41 13.08 0.53 -5.56
C ALA A 41 11.56 0.42 -5.55
N TRP A 42 11.05 -0.72 -5.07
CA TRP A 42 9.63 -0.99 -4.94
C TRP A 42 9.10 -0.56 -3.58
N ASP A 43 7.90 -0.03 -3.57
CA ASP A 43 7.23 0.52 -2.41
C ASP A 43 5.74 0.16 -2.39
N LEU A 44 5.09 0.35 -1.26
CA LEU A 44 3.63 0.39 -1.19
C LEU A 44 3.13 1.75 -1.69
N PRO A 45 2.00 1.82 -2.40
CA PRO A 45 1.41 3.10 -2.75
C PRO A 45 1.07 3.90 -1.49
N GLY A 46 1.53 5.16 -1.47
CA GLY A 46 1.37 6.03 -0.31
C GLY A 46 2.27 7.26 -0.34
N GLY A 47 1.97 8.22 0.53
CA GLY A 47 2.70 9.47 0.62
C GLY A 47 2.36 10.31 1.85
N PHE A 48 2.72 11.57 1.83
CA PHE A 48 2.48 12.50 2.94
C PHE A 48 1.01 12.86 3.08
N CYS A 49 0.52 12.86 4.33
CA CYS A 49 -0.80 13.42 4.62
C CYS A 49 -0.78 14.94 4.38
N ALA A 50 -1.78 15.47 3.70
CA ALA A 50 -1.97 16.90 3.56
C ALA A 50 -2.43 17.52 4.89
N PRO A 51 -2.27 18.86 5.09
CA PRO A 51 -2.78 19.51 6.27
C PRO A 51 -4.27 19.26 6.47
N ARG A 52 -4.65 18.74 7.63
CA ARG A 52 -6.02 18.39 8.03
C ARG A 52 -6.62 17.16 7.30
N GLU A 53 -5.85 16.46 6.51
CA GLU A 53 -6.26 15.21 5.89
C GLU A 53 -6.16 14.06 6.88
N HIS A 54 -7.21 13.25 6.97
CA HIS A 54 -7.16 12.03 7.78
C HIS A 54 -6.27 10.99 7.09
N PRO A 55 -5.39 10.24 7.81
CA PRO A 55 -4.47 9.28 7.18
C PRO A 55 -5.15 8.23 6.29
N ARG A 56 -6.40 7.86 6.59
CA ARG A 56 -7.18 6.95 5.75
C ARG A 56 -7.55 7.57 4.40
N GLU A 57 -7.85 8.86 4.39
CA GLU A 57 -8.17 9.62 3.16
C GLU A 57 -6.89 9.82 2.34
N ALA A 58 -5.78 10.13 3.00
CA ALA A 58 -4.47 10.22 2.36
C ALA A 58 -4.09 8.90 1.68
N ALA A 59 -4.23 7.75 2.36
CA ALA A 59 -3.95 6.45 1.77
C ALA A 59 -4.81 6.16 0.53
N ALA A 60 -6.11 6.50 0.55
CA ALA A 60 -6.99 6.33 -0.62
C ALA A 60 -6.61 7.27 -1.77
N ARG A 61 -6.29 8.54 -1.46
CA ARG A 61 -5.87 9.54 -2.45
C ARG A 61 -4.57 9.13 -3.13
N GLU A 62 -3.55 8.74 -2.36
CA GLU A 62 -2.25 8.31 -2.89
C GLU A 62 -2.38 7.08 -3.80
N VAL A 63 -3.16 6.06 -3.38
CA VAL A 63 -3.43 4.91 -4.25
C VAL A 63 -4.02 5.35 -5.58
N ARG A 64 -5.01 6.24 -5.56
CA ARG A 64 -5.65 6.74 -6.79
C ARG A 64 -4.67 7.54 -7.65
N GLU A 65 -3.91 8.47 -7.05
CA GLU A 65 -2.95 9.33 -7.74
C GLU A 65 -1.81 8.53 -8.38
N GLU A 66 -1.33 7.50 -7.70
CA GLU A 66 -0.20 6.69 -8.17
C GLU A 66 -0.60 5.57 -9.12
N THR A 67 -1.82 5.02 -9.00
CA THR A 67 -2.18 3.75 -9.64
C THR A 67 -3.47 3.79 -10.46
N ALA A 68 -4.19 4.90 -10.47
CA ALA A 68 -5.53 5.07 -11.04
C ALA A 68 -6.61 4.15 -10.43
N LEU A 69 -6.34 3.47 -9.32
CA LEU A 69 -7.31 2.61 -8.65
C LEU A 69 -8.11 3.37 -7.61
N GLU A 70 -9.42 3.18 -7.62
CA GLU A 70 -10.26 3.52 -6.49
C GLU A 70 -10.27 2.37 -5.48
N VAL A 71 -10.06 2.70 -4.19
CA VAL A 71 -9.99 1.70 -3.12
C VAL A 71 -10.88 2.06 -1.94
N GLN A 72 -11.38 1.02 -1.30
CA GLN A 72 -11.98 1.11 0.01
C GLN A 72 -10.90 0.77 1.06
N VAL A 73 -10.50 1.77 1.83
CA VAL A 73 -9.50 1.62 2.88
C VAL A 73 -10.12 0.97 4.11
N GLY A 74 -9.56 -0.16 4.51
CA GLY A 74 -10.01 -1.01 5.60
C GLY A 74 -9.29 -0.76 6.94
N ALA A 75 -9.01 -1.82 7.68
CA ALA A 75 -8.38 -1.75 8.99
C ALA A 75 -6.91 -1.28 8.88
N ILE A 76 -6.43 -0.62 9.95
CA ILE A 76 -5.02 -0.31 10.12
C ILE A 76 -4.21 -1.60 10.25
N VAL A 77 -3.07 -1.66 9.58
CA VAL A 77 -2.08 -2.76 9.69
C VAL A 77 -1.09 -2.45 10.81
N GLY A 78 -0.60 -1.23 10.85
CA GLY A 78 0.33 -0.77 11.87
C GLY A 78 0.88 0.62 11.59
N MET A 79 1.79 1.04 12.47
CA MET A 79 2.48 2.33 12.39
C MET A 79 3.97 2.13 12.65
N TRP A 80 4.80 2.80 11.87
CA TRP A 80 6.26 2.72 11.96
C TRP A 80 6.89 4.11 11.89
N ILE A 81 7.96 4.30 12.64
CA ILE A 81 8.82 5.49 12.53
C ILE A 81 10.03 5.11 11.69
N ASP A 82 10.36 5.95 10.71
CA ASP A 82 11.55 5.76 9.88
C ASP A 82 12.13 7.11 9.43
N SER A 83 13.37 7.08 8.96
CA SER A 83 13.99 8.21 8.27
C SER A 83 13.53 8.24 6.81
N TYR A 84 13.20 9.43 6.30
CA TYR A 84 12.73 9.59 4.91
C TYR A 84 13.81 9.22 3.88
N ALA A 85 15.07 9.51 4.20
CA ALA A 85 16.21 9.15 3.37
C ALA A 85 17.34 8.60 4.26
N PRO A 86 18.12 7.62 3.77
CA PRO A 86 19.19 7.04 4.57
C PRO A 86 20.33 8.02 4.78
N ASP A 87 20.64 8.83 3.75
CA ASP A 87 21.75 9.78 3.71
C ASP A 87 21.36 11.04 2.92
N GLY A 88 22.12 12.10 3.09
CA GLY A 88 21.98 13.33 2.30
C GLY A 88 20.81 14.23 2.72
N PRO A 89 20.30 15.06 1.80
CA PRO A 89 19.21 15.99 2.08
C PRO A 89 17.92 15.23 2.44
N GLY A 90 17.50 15.32 3.69
CA GLY A 90 16.32 14.64 4.20
C GLY A 90 16.59 13.46 5.12
N ALA A 91 17.85 13.11 5.38
CA ALA A 91 18.23 12.09 6.37
C ALA A 91 17.78 12.45 7.80
N ASP A 92 17.64 13.73 8.09
CA ASP A 92 17.10 14.29 9.33
C ASP A 92 15.56 14.31 9.38
N LYS A 93 14.88 14.00 8.26
CA LYS A 93 13.43 13.98 8.19
C LYS A 93 12.90 12.63 8.67
N VAL A 94 12.19 12.68 9.78
CA VAL A 94 11.51 11.51 10.35
C VAL A 94 10.07 11.46 9.85
N THR A 95 9.59 10.26 9.53
CA THR A 95 8.22 10.00 9.11
C THR A 95 7.51 9.06 10.08
N LEU A 96 6.23 9.32 10.33
CA LEU A 96 5.30 8.39 10.95
C LEU A 96 4.48 7.74 9.84
N ASN A 97 4.80 6.50 9.50
CA ASN A 97 4.19 5.76 8.40
C ASN A 97 3.02 4.91 8.91
N ILE A 98 1.82 5.16 8.41
CA ILE A 98 0.58 4.53 8.82
C ILE A 98 0.05 3.71 7.64
N TYR A 99 -0.01 2.38 7.79
CA TYR A 99 -0.48 1.51 6.71
C TYR A 99 -1.84 0.89 7.00
N PHE A 100 -2.66 0.84 5.95
CA PHE A 100 -3.99 0.27 5.99
C PHE A 100 -4.13 -0.89 5.00
N ASN A 101 -4.96 -1.87 5.31
CA ASN A 101 -5.45 -2.78 4.29
C ASN A 101 -6.42 -2.04 3.38
N ALA A 102 -6.43 -2.39 2.09
CA ALA A 102 -7.37 -1.82 1.14
C ALA A 102 -7.86 -2.86 0.13
N THR A 103 -9.10 -2.71 -0.30
CA THR A 103 -9.72 -3.49 -1.36
C THR A 103 -10.08 -2.59 -2.53
N ILE A 104 -9.98 -3.11 -3.75
CA ILE A 104 -10.33 -2.35 -4.96
C ILE A 104 -11.83 -2.10 -4.96
N ALA A 105 -12.23 -0.85 -5.21
CA ALA A 105 -13.59 -0.40 -5.40
C ALA A 105 -13.77 -0.03 -6.88
N GLY A 106 -14.48 -0.85 -7.63
CA GLY A 106 -14.71 -0.61 -9.07
C GLY A 106 -13.88 -1.50 -10.00
N GLU A 107 -13.93 -1.20 -11.29
CA GLU A 107 -13.33 -2.01 -12.37
C GLU A 107 -12.18 -1.29 -13.09
N ASN A 108 -11.57 -0.29 -12.45
CA ASN A 108 -10.50 0.49 -13.07
C ASN A 108 -9.26 -0.37 -13.34
N GLU A 109 -8.66 -0.17 -14.50
CA GLU A 109 -7.37 -0.77 -14.82
C GLU A 109 -6.25 -0.07 -14.05
N THR A 110 -5.35 -0.89 -13.52
CA THR A 110 -4.15 -0.41 -12.82
C THR A 110 -3.15 0.13 -13.83
N ARG A 111 -2.74 1.37 -13.69
CA ARG A 111 -1.67 1.98 -14.50
C ARG A 111 -0.92 3.03 -13.68
N PRO A 112 0.36 3.30 -14.00
CA PRO A 112 1.04 4.47 -13.45
C PRO A 112 0.26 5.74 -13.83
N ASP A 113 -0.13 6.54 -12.85
CA ASP A 113 -0.93 7.76 -13.06
C ASP A 113 -0.25 9.00 -12.45
N SER A 114 0.95 8.83 -11.91
CA SER A 114 1.79 9.88 -11.33
C SER A 114 3.20 9.85 -11.91
N PRO A 115 3.86 11.01 -12.10
CA PRO A 115 5.27 11.08 -12.48
C PRO A 115 6.22 10.46 -11.42
N ASP A 116 5.74 10.25 -10.19
CA ASP A 116 6.51 9.64 -9.11
C ASP A 116 6.58 8.11 -9.22
N VAL A 117 5.76 7.50 -10.09
CA VAL A 117 5.68 6.05 -10.32
C VAL A 117 6.22 5.67 -11.69
N ALA A 118 7.30 4.89 -11.70
CA ALA A 118 7.90 4.38 -12.94
C ALA A 118 7.22 3.11 -13.44
N GLU A 119 6.71 2.27 -12.54
CA GLU A 119 6.14 0.96 -12.84
C GLU A 119 5.19 0.52 -11.74
N ILE A 120 4.23 -0.33 -12.06
CA ILE A 120 3.32 -0.97 -11.11
C ILE A 120 3.35 -2.48 -11.31
N GLY A 121 3.34 -3.24 -10.21
CA GLY A 121 3.30 -4.70 -10.27
C GLY A 121 2.41 -5.32 -9.20
N TRP A 122 1.90 -6.52 -9.51
CA TRP A 122 1.14 -7.37 -8.60
C TRP A 122 1.98 -8.59 -8.22
N PHE A 123 2.35 -8.72 -6.96
CA PHE A 123 3.31 -9.72 -6.49
C PHE A 123 2.69 -10.67 -5.46
N ALA A 124 2.93 -11.97 -5.64
CA ALA A 124 2.63 -12.95 -4.61
C ALA A 124 3.61 -12.80 -3.43
N ALA A 125 3.21 -13.29 -2.26
CA ALA A 125 4.00 -13.15 -1.03
C ALA A 125 5.42 -13.74 -1.15
N GLU A 126 5.58 -14.81 -1.93
CA GLU A 126 6.85 -15.51 -2.17
C GLU A 126 7.70 -14.86 -3.28
N GLN A 127 7.13 -13.91 -4.02
CA GLN A 127 7.73 -13.32 -5.23
C GLN A 127 7.83 -11.79 -5.13
N LEU A 128 7.98 -11.26 -3.92
CA LEU A 128 8.16 -9.81 -3.74
C LEU A 128 9.47 -9.34 -4.40
N PRO A 129 9.42 -8.25 -5.16
CA PRO A 129 10.55 -7.76 -5.93
C PRO A 129 11.63 -7.12 -5.05
N GLN A 130 12.81 -6.92 -5.64
CA GLN A 130 13.92 -6.22 -5.01
C GLN A 130 14.50 -5.17 -5.97
N PRO A 131 15.11 -4.08 -5.48
CA PRO A 131 15.21 -3.68 -4.08
C PRO A 131 13.87 -3.11 -3.56
N LEU A 132 13.66 -3.17 -2.25
CA LEU A 132 12.57 -2.48 -1.56
C LEU A 132 13.04 -1.09 -1.11
N ALA A 133 12.15 -0.10 -1.19
CA ALA A 133 12.34 1.20 -0.55
C ALA A 133 12.22 1.08 0.97
N PHE A 134 12.71 2.08 1.69
CA PHE A 134 12.54 2.22 3.15
C PHE A 134 12.84 0.93 3.95
N PRO A 135 14.09 0.44 3.92
CA PRO A 135 14.46 -0.83 4.56
C PRO A 135 14.29 -0.82 6.08
N GLY A 136 14.12 0.35 6.69
CA GLY A 136 13.87 0.49 8.12
C GLY A 136 12.49 0.01 8.56
N HIS A 137 11.48 0.01 7.68
CA HIS A 137 10.13 -0.41 8.08
C HIS A 137 9.38 -1.27 7.04
N LEU A 138 9.57 -1.05 5.73
CA LEU A 138 8.79 -1.75 4.71
C LEU A 138 8.87 -3.29 4.79
N PRO A 139 10.02 -3.91 5.09
CA PRO A 139 10.10 -5.35 5.29
C PRO A 139 9.17 -5.87 6.41
N GLU A 140 9.05 -5.12 7.52
CA GLU A 140 8.16 -5.48 8.64
C GLU A 140 6.68 -5.36 8.25
N VAL A 141 6.32 -4.30 7.51
CA VAL A 141 4.96 -4.13 6.96
C VAL A 141 4.58 -5.32 6.06
N LEU A 142 5.49 -5.72 5.16
CA LEU A 142 5.28 -6.84 4.25
C LEU A 142 5.22 -8.18 5.00
N GLN A 143 5.98 -8.34 6.08
CA GLN A 143 5.89 -9.51 6.94
C GLN A 143 4.53 -9.58 7.65
N ALA A 144 4.03 -8.45 8.17
CA ALA A 144 2.70 -8.38 8.78
C ALA A 144 1.59 -8.76 7.78
N TRP A 145 1.70 -8.31 6.54
CA TRP A 145 0.79 -8.68 5.46
C TRP A 145 0.83 -10.19 5.18
N ARG A 146 2.01 -10.80 5.01
CA ARG A 146 2.17 -12.24 4.79
C ARG A 146 1.51 -13.06 5.90
N ALA A 147 1.80 -12.71 7.15
CA ALA A 147 1.22 -13.39 8.31
C ALA A 147 -0.32 -13.26 8.37
N ALA A 148 -0.90 -12.18 7.85
CA ALA A 148 -2.34 -12.03 7.73
C ALA A 148 -2.92 -12.90 6.61
N GLN A 149 -2.23 -13.06 5.48
CA GLN A 149 -2.65 -13.96 4.39
C GLN A 149 -2.66 -15.44 4.83
N GLU A 150 -1.67 -15.86 5.60
CA GLU A 150 -1.59 -17.24 6.12
C GLU A 150 -2.73 -17.57 7.09
N ARG A 151 -3.21 -16.58 7.87
CA ARG A 151 -4.32 -16.73 8.81
C ARG A 151 -5.69 -16.64 8.16
N ALA A 152 -5.78 -16.10 6.94
CA ALA A 152 -7.04 -16.00 6.22
C ALA A 152 -7.52 -17.41 5.83
N PRO A 153 -8.80 -17.79 6.08
CA PRO A 153 -9.32 -19.07 5.63
C PRO A 153 -9.18 -19.16 4.11
N ARG A 154 -8.53 -20.23 3.63
CA ARG A 154 -8.45 -20.49 2.19
C ARG A 154 -9.87 -20.59 1.65
N PRO A 155 -10.21 -19.94 0.53
CA PRO A 155 -11.51 -20.13 -0.09
C PRO A 155 -11.67 -21.61 -0.38
N SER A 156 -12.67 -22.24 0.27
CA SER A 156 -13.03 -23.61 -0.03
C SER A 156 -13.35 -23.69 -1.53
N SER A 157 -12.68 -24.60 -2.24
CA SER A 157 -12.98 -24.91 -3.62
C SER A 157 -14.42 -25.47 -3.66
N VAL A 158 -15.36 -24.60 -3.98
CA VAL A 158 -16.72 -25.04 -4.28
C VAL A 158 -16.64 -25.80 -5.61
N THR A 159 -16.52 -27.11 -5.51
CA THR A 159 -16.71 -27.99 -6.65
C THR A 159 -18.15 -27.85 -7.10
N SER A 160 -18.36 -27.11 -8.18
CA SER A 160 -19.67 -26.99 -8.84
C SER A 160 -20.07 -28.38 -9.33
N ARG A 161 -20.83 -29.09 -8.50
CA ARG A 161 -21.61 -30.25 -8.96
C ARG A 161 -22.74 -29.73 -9.82
N THR A 162 -22.52 -29.71 -11.12
CA THR A 162 -23.58 -29.56 -12.11
C THR A 162 -24.53 -30.72 -11.94
N ALA A 163 -25.63 -30.53 -11.26
CA ALA A 163 -26.73 -31.47 -11.23
C ALA A 163 -27.37 -31.46 -12.63
N LEU A 164 -27.13 -32.48 -13.40
CA LEU A 164 -27.88 -32.81 -14.63
C LEU A 164 -29.32 -33.07 -14.23
N LEU A 165 -30.17 -32.07 -14.40
CA LEU A 165 -31.64 -32.24 -14.38
C LEU A 165 -32.02 -33.11 -15.58
N ARG A 166 -32.34 -34.39 -15.33
CA ARG A 166 -33.02 -35.25 -16.30
C ARG A 166 -34.45 -34.76 -16.47
N THR A 167 -34.77 -34.30 -17.66
CA THR A 167 -36.18 -34.10 -18.09
C THR A 167 -36.90 -35.43 -18.18
N PRO A 168 -38.11 -35.58 -17.62
CA PRO A 168 -38.93 -36.78 -17.88
C PRO A 168 -39.52 -36.71 -19.31
N GLU A 169 -39.44 -37.84 -20.02
CA GLU A 169 -40.07 -38.05 -21.29
C GLU A 169 -41.64 -38.08 -21.13
N PRO A 170 -42.38 -37.57 -22.10
CA PRO A 170 -43.84 -37.70 -22.09
C PRO A 170 -44.27 -39.09 -22.50
N THR A 171 -45.04 -39.74 -21.65
CA THR A 171 -45.73 -40.98 -21.96
C THR A 171 -46.94 -40.68 -22.83
N LEU A 172 -47.11 -41.44 -23.94
CA LEU A 172 -48.31 -41.51 -24.81
C LEU A 172 -49.42 -42.23 -24.11
#